data_1ad86a28be0c7abc49354c3cb41fb611
#
_entry.id   1ad86a28be0c7abc49354c3cb41fb611
#
_cell.length_a   1.000
_cell.length_b   1.000
_cell.length_c   1.000
_cell.angle_alpha   90.00
_cell.angle_beta   90.00
_cell.angle_gamma   90.00
#
_symmetry.space_group_name_H-M   'P 1'
#
loop_
_entity.id
_entity.type
_entity.pdbx_description
1 polymer ?
#
loop_
_entity_poly.entity_id
_entity_poly.type
_entity_poly.pdbx_seq_one_letter_code
_entity_poly.pdbx_strand_id
1 'polypeptide(L)'
;MIEIVPGLHGIRLLGSRSYLIDDGDLTLIDAGLRGSAPLLRWYLSRLGRSMTDIRRIVLTHGHPDHIGGVHEIAALSGAEVFMHAADTDRLRRVTLREVVQRPLAGTVVALLTRAPADPRPLRDGDVLPVLGGVEIVHTPGHTPGSVCLYARKHRLLIVGDVLQVIRGRISPPSHLFTEDMELARRSIARLAELDVETVCFAHFAARSGGIRDALRAIAA
;
A
#
# COMPACT_ATOMS: atom_id res chain seq x y z
N MET A 1 12.06 0.75 12.40
CA MET A 1 10.83 1.53 12.55
C MET A 1 11.19 2.99 12.66
N ILE A 2 10.52 3.85 11.92
CA ILE A 2 10.74 5.31 11.91
C ILE A 2 9.36 5.95 12.02
N GLU A 3 9.19 6.86 12.96
CA GLU A 3 8.00 7.71 13.01
C GLU A 3 8.15 8.83 11.96
N ILE A 4 7.20 8.91 11.04
CA ILE A 4 7.19 9.87 9.91
C ILE A 4 6.54 11.18 10.35
N VAL A 5 5.36 11.07 10.93
CA VAL A 5 4.61 12.12 11.63
C VAL A 5 4.01 11.50 12.88
N PRO A 6 3.60 12.28 13.89
CA PRO A 6 3.01 11.72 15.10
C PRO A 6 1.90 10.71 14.80
N GLY A 7 2.09 9.48 15.30
CA GLY A 7 1.15 8.38 15.09
C GLY A 7 1.26 7.63 13.75
N LEU A 8 2.18 7.99 12.85
CA LEU A 8 2.44 7.23 11.62
C LEU A 8 3.86 6.65 11.64
N HIS A 9 3.97 5.34 11.68
CA HIS A 9 5.24 4.62 11.70
C HIS A 9 5.50 3.89 10.39
N GLY A 10 6.63 4.18 9.76
CA GLY A 10 7.17 3.38 8.67
C GLY A 10 7.89 2.15 9.22
N ILE A 11 7.45 0.97 8.82
CA ILE A 11 8.05 -0.32 9.16
C ILE A 11 8.48 -1.02 7.88
N ARG A 12 9.38 -1.98 7.98
CA ARG A 12 9.81 -2.78 6.83
C ARG A 12 9.38 -4.22 7.05
N LEU A 13 8.42 -4.67 6.25
CA LEU A 13 8.02 -6.07 6.17
C LEU A 13 8.80 -6.78 5.06
N LEU A 14 8.53 -8.06 4.84
CA LEU A 14 9.15 -8.80 3.74
C LEU A 14 8.65 -8.24 2.41
N GLY A 15 9.57 -7.88 1.52
CA GLY A 15 9.29 -7.37 0.17
C GLY A 15 9.07 -5.87 0.09
N SER A 16 8.36 -5.27 1.02
CA SER A 16 7.99 -3.84 0.96
C SER A 16 8.07 -3.14 2.32
N ARG A 17 7.92 -1.82 2.29
CA ARG A 17 7.61 -1.03 3.47
C ARG A 17 6.11 -1.00 3.65
N SER A 18 5.70 -1.15 4.88
CA SER A 18 4.32 -0.97 5.33
C SER A 18 4.26 0.20 6.30
N TYR A 19 3.08 0.72 6.51
CA TYR A 19 2.88 1.83 7.42
C TYR A 19 1.87 1.44 8.48
N LEU A 20 2.18 1.80 9.72
CA LEU A 20 1.32 1.55 10.87
C LEU A 20 0.84 2.91 11.39
N ILE A 21 -0.46 3.11 11.35
CA ILE A 21 -1.12 4.27 11.94
C ILE A 21 -1.56 3.86 13.34
N ASP A 22 -1.07 4.59 14.36
CA ASP A 22 -1.44 4.45 15.77
C ASP A 22 -2.25 5.67 16.19
N ASP A 23 -3.57 5.54 16.12
CA ASP A 23 -4.55 6.58 16.45
C ASP A 23 -5.66 5.97 17.33
N GLY A 24 -5.24 5.47 18.50
CA GLY A 24 -6.07 4.66 19.39
C GLY A 24 -6.09 3.19 18.97
N ASP A 25 -6.82 2.84 17.92
CA ASP A 25 -6.69 1.56 17.22
C ASP A 25 -5.55 1.59 16.20
N LEU A 26 -5.03 0.42 15.83
CA LEU A 26 -4.02 0.33 14.78
C LEU A 26 -4.63 0.10 13.41
N THR A 27 -4.12 0.83 12.41
CA THR A 27 -4.38 0.58 10.99
C THR A 27 -3.06 0.25 10.29
N LEU A 28 -2.99 -0.93 9.68
CA LEU A 28 -1.85 -1.36 8.88
C LEU A 28 -2.10 -1.03 7.40
N ILE A 29 -1.15 -0.37 6.75
CA ILE A 29 -1.14 -0.12 5.32
C ILE A 29 -0.13 -1.08 4.68
N ASP A 30 -0.61 -1.97 3.83
CA ASP A 30 0.08 -3.09 3.21
C ASP A 30 0.64 -4.14 4.19
N ALA A 31 0.66 -5.39 3.76
CA ALA A 31 0.92 -6.55 4.62
C ALA A 31 2.25 -7.26 4.33
N GLY A 32 3.02 -6.78 3.35
CA GLY A 32 4.24 -7.43 2.92
C GLY A 32 4.01 -8.79 2.23
N LEU A 33 5.08 -9.52 1.98
CA LEU A 33 5.03 -10.91 1.53
C LEU A 33 4.51 -11.84 2.63
N ARG A 34 4.08 -13.03 2.24
CA ARG A 34 3.77 -14.12 3.16
C ARG A 34 4.92 -14.36 4.15
N GLY A 35 4.59 -14.57 5.43
CA GLY A 35 5.57 -14.72 6.51
C GLY A 35 5.99 -13.39 7.15
N SER A 36 5.33 -12.29 6.82
CA SER A 36 5.59 -10.97 7.44
C SER A 36 5.05 -10.84 8.87
N ALA A 37 4.11 -11.68 9.30
CA ALA A 37 3.47 -11.56 10.61
C ALA A 37 4.43 -11.62 11.82
N PRO A 38 5.47 -12.48 11.88
CA PRO A 38 6.43 -12.46 12.97
C PRO A 38 7.20 -11.12 13.06
N LEU A 39 7.57 -10.55 11.91
CA LEU A 39 8.26 -9.27 11.86
C LEU A 39 7.35 -8.13 12.28
N LEU A 40 6.09 -8.14 11.85
CA LEU A 40 5.08 -7.18 12.30
C LEU A 40 4.88 -7.27 13.83
N ARG A 41 4.74 -8.48 14.37
CA ARG A 41 4.61 -8.70 15.82
C ARG A 41 5.80 -8.10 16.59
N TRP A 42 7.01 -8.26 16.06
CA TRP A 42 8.19 -7.66 16.66
C TRP A 42 8.13 -6.13 16.65
N TYR A 43 7.69 -5.49 15.56
CA TYR A 43 7.50 -4.03 15.54
C TYR A 43 6.44 -3.57 16.53
N LEU A 44 5.30 -4.28 16.61
CA LEU A 44 4.21 -3.97 17.54
C LEU A 44 4.67 -4.06 19.01
N SER A 45 5.45 -5.09 19.36
CA SER A 45 5.96 -5.23 20.72
C SER A 45 6.85 -4.04 21.14
N ARG A 46 7.55 -3.41 20.21
CA ARG A 46 8.36 -2.21 20.48
C ARG A 46 7.53 -0.94 20.69
N LEU A 47 6.28 -0.96 20.27
CA LEU A 47 5.28 0.08 20.56
C LEU A 47 4.43 -0.23 21.79
N GLY A 48 4.68 -1.37 22.48
CA GLY A 48 3.80 -1.86 23.53
C GLY A 48 2.41 -2.30 23.03
N ARG A 49 2.33 -2.68 21.74
CA ARG A 49 1.11 -3.08 21.06
C ARG A 49 1.12 -4.56 20.70
N SER A 50 -0.04 -5.09 20.34
CA SER A 50 -0.26 -6.48 19.96
C SER A 50 -0.92 -6.60 18.59
N MET A 51 -0.97 -7.82 18.04
CA MET A 51 -1.66 -8.08 16.78
C MET A 51 -3.14 -7.74 16.86
N THR A 52 -3.77 -7.98 18.01
CA THR A 52 -5.20 -7.74 18.23
C THR A 52 -5.57 -6.26 18.32
N ASP A 53 -4.60 -5.35 18.43
CA ASP A 53 -4.85 -3.91 18.36
C ASP A 53 -5.04 -3.42 16.92
N ILE A 54 -4.63 -4.23 15.92
CA ILE A 54 -4.87 -3.92 14.50
C ILE A 54 -6.36 -4.16 14.21
N ARG A 55 -7.07 -3.10 13.87
CA ARG A 55 -8.50 -3.15 13.51
C ARG A 55 -8.73 -3.08 12.01
N ARG A 56 -7.79 -2.50 11.28
CA ARG A 56 -7.90 -2.31 9.83
C ARG A 56 -6.59 -2.67 9.14
N ILE A 57 -6.71 -3.32 8.00
CA ILE A 57 -5.62 -3.55 7.05
C ILE A 57 -6.08 -2.93 5.73
N VAL A 58 -5.36 -1.93 5.24
CA VAL A 58 -5.66 -1.23 4.00
C VAL A 58 -4.59 -1.60 2.98
N LEU A 59 -5.00 -2.17 1.86
CA LEU A 59 -4.11 -2.62 0.80
C LEU A 59 -4.09 -1.57 -0.32
N THR A 60 -2.90 -1.10 -0.66
CA THR A 60 -2.73 -0.09 -1.70
C THR A 60 -2.98 -0.65 -3.09
N HIS A 61 -2.61 -1.91 -3.34
CA HIS A 61 -2.82 -2.61 -4.61
C HIS A 61 -2.56 -4.12 -4.46
N GLY A 62 -2.79 -4.87 -5.54
CA GLY A 62 -2.83 -6.33 -5.52
C GLY A 62 -1.51 -7.06 -5.83
N HIS A 63 -0.32 -6.44 -5.68
CA HIS A 63 0.93 -7.16 -5.84
C HIS A 63 1.30 -7.97 -4.59
N PRO A 64 2.00 -9.10 -4.76
CA PRO A 64 2.25 -10.07 -3.69
C PRO A 64 3.01 -9.53 -2.49
N ASP A 65 3.92 -8.61 -2.70
CA ASP A 65 4.72 -7.97 -1.66
C ASP A 65 3.95 -6.89 -0.87
N HIS A 66 2.68 -6.66 -1.24
CA HIS A 66 1.72 -5.84 -0.51
C HIS A 66 0.62 -6.66 0.14
N ILE A 67 0.14 -7.71 -0.54
CA ILE A 67 -0.99 -8.52 -0.07
C ILE A 67 -0.60 -9.86 0.55
N GLY A 68 0.63 -10.32 0.37
CA GLY A 68 1.05 -11.70 0.68
C GLY A 68 0.88 -12.10 2.15
N GLY A 69 1.10 -11.18 3.07
CA GLY A 69 0.95 -11.40 4.52
C GLY A 69 -0.47 -11.22 5.04
N VAL A 70 -1.39 -10.67 4.24
CA VAL A 70 -2.70 -10.20 4.72
C VAL A 70 -3.54 -11.30 5.36
N HIS A 71 -3.56 -12.51 4.79
CA HIS A 71 -4.35 -13.61 5.33
C HIS A 71 -3.91 -14.00 6.75
N GLU A 72 -2.61 -14.14 6.96
CA GLU A 72 -2.04 -14.50 8.27
C GLU A 72 -2.26 -13.36 9.28
N ILE A 73 -2.00 -12.12 8.89
CA ILE A 73 -2.15 -10.96 9.76
C ILE A 73 -3.62 -10.76 10.13
N ALA A 74 -4.56 -10.85 9.18
CA ALA A 74 -5.98 -10.73 9.45
C ALA A 74 -6.50 -11.84 10.37
N ALA A 75 -6.04 -13.09 10.18
CA ALA A 75 -6.41 -14.20 11.05
C ALA A 75 -5.92 -14.03 12.50
N LEU A 76 -4.73 -13.42 12.69
CA LEU A 76 -4.15 -13.18 14.02
C LEU A 76 -4.71 -11.93 14.70
N SER A 77 -5.17 -10.95 13.96
CA SER A 77 -5.66 -9.67 14.48
C SER A 77 -7.17 -9.60 14.61
N GLY A 78 -7.90 -10.30 13.75
CA GLY A 78 -9.33 -10.10 13.55
C GLY A 78 -9.65 -8.81 12.78
N ALA A 79 -8.65 -8.19 12.14
CA ALA A 79 -8.79 -6.92 11.44
C ALA A 79 -9.67 -7.04 10.19
N GLU A 80 -10.45 -6.00 9.93
CA GLU A 80 -11.12 -5.82 8.65
C GLU A 80 -10.10 -5.46 7.56
N VAL A 81 -10.24 -6.08 6.39
CA VAL A 81 -9.37 -5.83 5.24
C VAL A 81 -10.08 -4.94 4.24
N PHE A 82 -9.38 -3.93 3.74
CA PHE A 82 -9.88 -2.96 2.78
C PHE A 82 -9.01 -2.96 1.53
N MET A 83 -9.65 -2.95 0.35
CA MET A 83 -8.98 -2.93 -0.94
C MET A 83 -9.89 -2.36 -2.02
N HIS A 84 -9.33 -1.73 -3.04
CA HIS A 84 -10.12 -1.29 -4.18
C HIS A 84 -10.66 -2.49 -4.98
N ALA A 85 -11.94 -2.41 -5.39
CA ALA A 85 -12.66 -3.52 -6.01
C ALA A 85 -11.97 -4.08 -7.27
N ALA A 86 -11.30 -3.23 -8.05
CA ALA A 86 -10.62 -3.65 -9.29
C ALA A 86 -9.41 -4.57 -9.07
N ASP A 87 -8.90 -4.68 -7.83
CA ASP A 87 -7.79 -5.58 -7.51
C ASP A 87 -8.20 -6.78 -6.64
N THR A 88 -9.46 -6.90 -6.22
CA THR A 88 -9.90 -7.99 -5.32
C THR A 88 -9.71 -9.38 -5.92
N ASP A 89 -9.79 -9.54 -7.22
CA ASP A 89 -9.54 -10.82 -7.88
C ASP A 89 -8.09 -11.31 -7.69
N ARG A 90 -7.14 -10.42 -7.40
CA ARG A 90 -5.74 -10.75 -7.10
C ARG A 90 -5.57 -11.41 -5.73
N LEU A 91 -6.54 -11.23 -4.83
CA LEU A 91 -6.60 -11.92 -3.55
C LEU A 91 -7.16 -13.33 -3.67
N ARG A 92 -7.82 -13.68 -4.77
CA ARG A 92 -8.41 -15.01 -4.98
C ARG A 92 -7.32 -16.06 -5.19
N ARG A 93 -7.60 -17.29 -4.75
CA ARG A 93 -6.75 -18.44 -5.07
C ARG A 93 -6.62 -18.57 -6.58
N VAL A 94 -5.40 -18.54 -7.06
CA VAL A 94 -5.12 -18.93 -8.45
C VAL A 94 -5.45 -20.40 -8.60
N THR A 95 -6.30 -20.74 -9.55
CA THR A 95 -6.64 -22.14 -9.86
C THR A 95 -5.48 -22.80 -10.59
N LEU A 96 -5.37 -24.14 -10.49
CA LEU A 96 -4.34 -24.93 -11.18
C LEU A 96 -4.32 -24.64 -12.69
N ARG A 97 -5.48 -24.33 -13.29
CA ARG A 97 -5.65 -24.01 -14.69
C ARG A 97 -4.99 -22.68 -15.08
N GLU A 98 -5.10 -21.67 -14.20
CA GLU A 98 -4.46 -20.35 -14.39
C GLU A 98 -2.95 -20.43 -14.18
N VAL A 99 -2.49 -21.34 -13.30
CA VAL A 99 -1.07 -21.63 -13.07
C VAL A 99 -0.39 -22.14 -14.34
N VAL A 100 -1.05 -23.04 -15.06
CA VAL A 100 -0.51 -23.65 -16.29
C VAL A 100 -0.42 -22.66 -17.46
N GLN A 101 -1.22 -21.60 -17.43
CA GLN A 101 -1.30 -20.58 -18.50
C GLN A 101 -0.42 -19.35 -18.28
N ARG A 102 0.25 -19.23 -17.13
CA ARG A 102 1.09 -18.08 -16.77
C ARG A 102 2.59 -18.40 -16.84
N PRO A 103 3.45 -17.42 -17.19
CA PRO A 103 4.90 -17.58 -17.07
C PRO A 103 5.29 -17.97 -15.63
N LEU A 104 6.33 -18.79 -15.48
CA LEU A 104 6.79 -19.38 -14.20
C LEU A 104 6.82 -18.39 -13.01
N ALA A 105 7.20 -17.15 -13.24
CA ALA A 105 7.24 -16.12 -12.20
C ALA A 105 5.86 -15.80 -11.59
N GLY A 106 4.80 -15.72 -12.41
CA GLY A 106 3.44 -15.47 -11.95
C GLY A 106 2.83 -16.62 -11.15
N THR A 107 3.28 -17.83 -11.42
CA THR A 107 2.84 -19.06 -10.76
C THR A 107 3.37 -19.19 -9.33
N VAL A 108 4.65 -18.92 -9.12
CA VAL A 108 5.28 -18.93 -7.79
C VAL A 108 4.65 -17.87 -6.89
N VAL A 109 4.37 -16.71 -7.44
CA VAL A 109 3.72 -15.58 -6.75
C VAL A 109 2.31 -15.95 -6.30
N ALA A 110 1.51 -16.56 -7.18
CA ALA A 110 0.14 -16.95 -6.89
C ALA A 110 0.01 -18.07 -5.84
N LEU A 111 0.98 -18.97 -5.76
CA LEU A 111 1.05 -20.01 -4.72
C LEU A 111 1.39 -19.45 -3.34
N LEU A 112 1.97 -18.24 -3.27
CA LEU A 112 2.39 -17.57 -2.03
C LEU A 112 1.31 -16.66 -1.44
N THR A 113 0.21 -16.41 -2.14
CA THR A 113 -0.88 -15.55 -1.67
C THR A 113 -2.10 -16.38 -1.28
N ARG A 114 -2.57 -16.23 -0.06
CA ARG A 114 -3.90 -16.69 0.39
C ARG A 114 -4.78 -15.48 0.59
N ALA A 115 -5.94 -15.47 -0.06
CA ALA A 115 -6.92 -14.42 0.10
C ALA A 115 -7.56 -14.45 1.50
N PRO A 116 -7.74 -13.30 2.16
CA PRO A 116 -8.76 -13.18 3.18
C PRO A 116 -10.14 -13.28 2.50
N ALA A 117 -11.13 -13.77 3.22
CA ALA A 117 -12.50 -13.71 2.76
C ALA A 117 -12.95 -12.24 2.68
N ASP A 118 -13.50 -11.86 1.52
CA ASP A 118 -14.21 -10.62 1.24
C ASP A 118 -13.62 -9.31 1.82
N PRO A 119 -12.63 -8.68 1.15
CA PRO A 119 -12.18 -7.35 1.53
C PRO A 119 -13.33 -6.34 1.33
N ARG A 120 -13.47 -5.40 2.25
CA ARG A 120 -14.36 -4.25 2.08
C ARG A 120 -13.84 -3.38 0.94
N PRO A 121 -14.69 -3.00 -0.03
CA PRO A 121 -14.26 -2.21 -1.17
C PRO A 121 -13.92 -0.79 -0.73
N LEU A 122 -12.75 -0.30 -1.16
CA LEU A 122 -12.38 1.10 -1.14
C LEU A 122 -12.85 1.76 -2.42
N ARG A 123 -13.26 3.01 -2.30
CA ARG A 123 -13.65 3.88 -3.41
C ARG A 123 -12.85 5.18 -3.36
N ASP A 124 -12.73 5.80 -4.51
CA ASP A 124 -12.17 7.14 -4.61
C ASP A 124 -12.96 8.13 -3.76
N GLY A 125 -12.25 8.94 -2.97
CA GLY A 125 -12.85 9.90 -2.05
C GLY A 125 -13.35 9.34 -0.72
N ASP A 126 -13.28 8.01 -0.48
CA ASP A 126 -13.55 7.46 0.85
C ASP A 126 -12.57 8.04 1.87
N VAL A 127 -13.04 8.28 3.10
CA VAL A 127 -12.22 8.83 4.19
C VAL A 127 -12.16 7.84 5.34
N LEU A 128 -10.95 7.38 5.66
CA LEU A 128 -10.69 6.57 6.85
C LEU A 128 -10.62 7.49 8.08
N PRO A 129 -11.27 7.14 9.21
CA PRO A 129 -11.30 7.99 10.41
C PRO A 129 -10.02 7.83 11.25
N VAL A 130 -8.84 8.04 10.64
CA VAL A 130 -7.52 7.94 11.27
C VAL A 130 -6.65 9.13 10.86
N LEU A 131 -5.68 9.54 11.69
CA LEU A 131 -4.81 10.70 11.47
C LEU A 131 -5.56 12.00 11.15
N GLY A 132 -6.78 12.13 11.69
CA GLY A 132 -7.65 13.29 11.42
C GLY A 132 -8.32 13.28 10.04
N GLY A 133 -8.41 12.10 9.42
CA GLY A 133 -9.03 11.85 8.11
C GLY A 133 -7.99 11.55 7.03
N VAL A 134 -7.97 10.29 6.56
CA VAL A 134 -7.13 9.84 5.45
C VAL A 134 -8.01 9.53 4.26
N GLU A 135 -7.89 10.34 3.22
CA GLU A 135 -8.64 10.21 1.97
C GLU A 135 -8.02 9.14 1.07
N ILE A 136 -8.86 8.28 0.51
CA ILE A 136 -8.48 7.31 -0.52
C ILE A 136 -8.51 8.00 -1.87
N VAL A 137 -7.40 8.01 -2.56
CA VAL A 137 -7.25 8.54 -3.92
C VAL A 137 -7.03 7.38 -4.87
N HIS A 138 -8.01 7.07 -5.71
CA HIS A 138 -7.86 6.02 -6.72
C HIS A 138 -6.86 6.46 -7.79
N THR A 139 -5.79 5.69 -7.97
CA THR A 139 -4.65 5.99 -8.84
C THR A 139 -4.33 4.79 -9.75
N PRO A 140 -5.26 4.43 -10.63
CA PRO A 140 -5.08 3.28 -11.50
C PRO A 140 -3.91 3.46 -12.46
N GLY A 141 -3.34 2.34 -12.91
CA GLY A 141 -2.25 2.29 -13.88
C GLY A 141 -1.17 1.32 -13.47
N HIS A 142 -0.59 1.44 -12.28
CA HIS A 142 0.34 0.42 -11.76
C HIS A 142 -0.40 -0.94 -11.67
N THR A 143 -1.54 -0.94 -11.02
CA THR A 143 -2.62 -1.93 -11.19
C THR A 143 -3.95 -1.20 -11.39
N PRO A 144 -5.02 -1.87 -11.87
CA PRO A 144 -6.34 -1.25 -12.02
C PRO A 144 -6.92 -0.74 -10.69
N GLY A 145 -6.61 -1.40 -9.58
CA GLY A 145 -7.10 -1.06 -8.24
C GLY A 145 -6.12 -0.29 -7.37
N SER A 146 -5.03 0.25 -7.91
CA SER A 146 -4.07 1.02 -7.13
C SER A 146 -4.72 2.24 -6.48
N VAL A 147 -4.44 2.44 -5.18
CA VAL A 147 -4.86 3.61 -4.42
C VAL A 147 -3.68 4.25 -3.69
N CYS A 148 -3.73 5.56 -3.55
CA CYS A 148 -2.90 6.32 -2.64
C CYS A 148 -3.74 6.74 -1.43
N LEU A 149 -3.10 6.97 -0.28
CA LEU A 149 -3.75 7.43 0.93
C LEU A 149 -3.24 8.84 1.26
N TYR A 150 -4.13 9.82 1.25
CA TYR A 150 -3.80 11.22 1.48
C TYR A 150 -4.24 11.69 2.87
N ALA A 151 -3.29 11.91 3.77
CA ALA A 151 -3.50 12.52 5.07
C ALA A 151 -3.37 14.05 4.95
N ARG A 152 -4.47 14.73 4.58
CA ARG A 152 -4.52 16.18 4.30
C ARG A 152 -3.96 17.01 5.45
N LYS A 153 -4.34 16.71 6.68
CA LYS A 153 -3.87 17.42 7.89
C LYS A 153 -2.34 17.41 8.02
N HIS A 154 -1.70 16.35 7.55
CA HIS A 154 -0.25 16.17 7.61
C HIS A 154 0.45 16.47 6.29
N ARG A 155 -0.29 16.88 5.25
CA ARG A 155 0.23 17.09 3.88
C ARG A 155 1.06 15.90 3.42
N LEU A 156 0.59 14.69 3.76
CA LEU A 156 1.32 13.44 3.59
C LEU A 156 0.55 12.49 2.65
N LEU A 157 1.29 11.84 1.76
CA LEU A 157 0.76 10.89 0.80
C LEU A 157 1.50 9.55 0.91
N ILE A 158 0.76 8.45 1.12
CA ILE A 158 1.28 7.08 1.02
C ILE A 158 0.91 6.58 -0.38
N VAL A 159 1.90 6.23 -1.19
CA VAL A 159 1.72 6.04 -2.64
C VAL A 159 1.77 4.58 -3.10
N GLY A 160 2.02 3.60 -2.20
CA GLY A 160 2.31 2.24 -2.66
C GLY A 160 3.40 2.26 -3.74
N ASP A 161 3.07 1.73 -4.90
CA ASP A 161 3.99 1.62 -6.06
C ASP A 161 3.67 2.58 -7.21
N VAL A 162 2.76 3.54 -6.99
CA VAL A 162 2.43 4.57 -8.00
C VAL A 162 3.63 5.49 -8.31
N LEU A 163 4.55 5.61 -7.37
CA LEU A 163 5.80 6.37 -7.50
C LEU A 163 6.98 5.55 -7.00
N GLN A 164 8.14 5.78 -7.60
CA GLN A 164 9.42 5.23 -7.17
C GLN A 164 10.50 6.29 -7.06
N VAL A 165 11.71 5.88 -6.68
CA VAL A 165 12.88 6.76 -6.64
C VAL A 165 13.98 6.19 -7.54
N ILE A 166 14.35 6.92 -8.59
CA ILE A 166 15.43 6.57 -9.49
C ILE A 166 16.54 7.62 -9.39
N ARG A 167 17.75 7.18 -9.11
CA ARG A 167 18.93 8.08 -8.99
C ARG A 167 18.68 9.29 -8.08
N GLY A 168 17.96 9.07 -6.97
CA GLY A 168 17.64 10.10 -6.01
C GLY A 168 16.47 11.01 -6.37
N ARG A 169 15.78 10.80 -7.49
CA ARG A 169 14.61 11.60 -7.93
C ARG A 169 13.33 10.79 -7.83
N ILE A 170 12.24 11.43 -7.43
CA ILE A 170 10.89 10.86 -7.54
C ILE A 170 10.59 10.66 -9.03
N SER A 171 10.09 9.51 -9.37
CA SER A 171 9.89 9.05 -10.74
C SER A 171 8.58 8.30 -10.88
N PRO A 172 8.01 8.18 -12.07
CA PRO A 172 6.86 7.32 -12.34
C PRO A 172 7.15 5.87 -11.92
N PRO A 173 6.13 5.02 -11.81
CA PRO A 173 6.30 3.62 -11.45
C PRO A 173 7.16 2.85 -12.46
N SER A 174 7.64 1.68 -12.08
CA SER A 174 8.45 0.83 -12.96
C SER A 174 7.63 0.34 -14.16
N HIS A 175 8.14 0.55 -15.38
CA HIS A 175 7.53 0.02 -16.61
C HIS A 175 7.38 -1.50 -16.60
N LEU A 176 8.26 -2.21 -15.89
CA LEU A 176 8.25 -3.67 -15.85
C LEU A 176 7.06 -4.25 -15.07
N PHE A 177 6.61 -3.51 -14.05
CA PHE A 177 5.56 -3.96 -13.13
C PHE A 177 4.26 -3.17 -13.26
N THR A 178 4.20 -2.21 -14.18
CA THR A 178 3.03 -1.33 -14.38
C THR A 178 2.24 -1.80 -15.59
N GLU A 179 0.93 -2.01 -15.39
CA GLU A 179 0.05 -2.56 -16.43
C GLU A 179 -0.33 -1.52 -17.49
N ASP A 180 -0.54 -0.26 -17.07
CA ASP A 180 -0.88 0.86 -17.94
C ASP A 180 -0.13 2.13 -17.52
N MET A 181 0.96 2.43 -18.23
CA MET A 181 1.80 3.59 -17.93
C MET A 181 1.13 4.93 -18.27
N GLU A 182 0.24 4.94 -19.24
CA GLU A 182 -0.46 6.17 -19.61
C GLU A 182 -1.49 6.54 -18.54
N LEU A 183 -2.23 5.54 -18.06
CA LEU A 183 -3.16 5.70 -16.95
C LEU A 183 -2.44 6.08 -15.65
N ALA A 184 -1.26 5.47 -15.39
CA ALA A 184 -0.43 5.81 -14.24
C ALA A 184 0.03 7.29 -14.29
N ARG A 185 0.42 7.82 -15.46
CA ARG A 185 0.75 9.24 -15.61
C ARG A 185 -0.44 10.16 -15.32
N ARG A 186 -1.62 9.81 -15.82
CA ARG A 186 -2.86 10.56 -15.50
C ARG A 186 -3.16 10.55 -14.00
N SER A 187 -2.94 9.42 -13.33
CA SER A 187 -3.07 9.32 -11.88
C SER A 187 -2.07 10.21 -11.16
N ILE A 188 -0.81 10.25 -11.60
CA ILE A 188 0.23 11.12 -11.03
C ILE A 188 -0.12 12.60 -11.23
N ALA A 189 -0.65 12.98 -12.41
CA ALA A 189 -1.10 14.35 -12.66
C ALA A 189 -2.17 14.79 -11.65
N ARG A 190 -3.10 13.90 -11.32
CA ARG A 190 -4.10 14.15 -10.26
C ARG A 190 -3.46 14.31 -8.88
N LEU A 191 -2.44 13.50 -8.54
CA LEU A 191 -1.72 13.65 -7.27
C LEU A 191 -0.95 14.97 -7.18
N ALA A 192 -0.50 15.53 -8.32
CA ALA A 192 0.21 16.82 -8.37
C ALA A 192 -0.67 18.03 -8.00
N GLU A 193 -1.99 17.87 -8.02
CA GLU A 193 -2.94 18.89 -7.58
C GLU A 193 -3.12 18.93 -6.04
N LEU A 194 -2.68 17.87 -5.34
CA LEU A 194 -2.78 17.79 -3.88
C LEU A 194 -1.68 18.64 -3.21
N ASP A 195 -1.99 19.15 -2.03
CA ASP A 195 -1.01 19.84 -1.20
C ASP A 195 -0.18 18.84 -0.40
N VAL A 196 0.90 18.31 -1.01
CA VAL A 196 1.75 17.27 -0.45
C VAL A 196 3.13 17.82 -0.11
N GLU A 197 3.56 17.59 1.12
CA GLU A 197 4.90 17.91 1.64
C GLU A 197 5.75 16.65 1.84
N THR A 198 5.11 15.52 2.19
CA THR A 198 5.76 14.25 2.48
C THR A 198 5.16 13.13 1.66
N VAL A 199 6.01 12.31 1.03
CA VAL A 199 5.62 11.08 0.33
C VAL A 199 6.24 9.86 1.01
N CYS A 200 5.41 8.87 1.25
CA CYS A 200 5.73 7.56 1.81
C CYS A 200 5.64 6.49 0.71
N PHE A 201 6.76 5.85 0.40
CA PHE A 201 6.90 4.86 -0.68
C PHE A 201 6.91 3.43 -0.12
N ALA A 202 6.50 2.46 -0.93
CA ALA A 202 6.58 1.05 -0.54
C ALA A 202 8.01 0.48 -0.61
N HIS A 203 8.86 0.96 -1.52
CA HIS A 203 10.20 0.40 -1.69
C HIS A 203 11.34 1.35 -1.30
N PHE A 204 11.03 2.61 -1.03
CA PHE A 204 12.01 3.66 -0.71
C PHE A 204 11.72 4.31 0.64
N ALA A 205 12.70 5.04 1.18
CA ALA A 205 12.46 5.84 2.37
C ALA A 205 11.48 6.99 2.06
N ALA A 206 10.70 7.39 3.06
CA ALA A 206 9.85 8.57 2.95
C ALA A 206 10.70 9.82 2.64
N ARG A 207 10.12 10.75 1.92
CA ARG A 207 10.76 12.01 1.53
C ARG A 207 9.87 13.19 1.82
N SER A 208 10.50 14.28 2.24
CA SER A 208 9.82 15.55 2.49
C SER A 208 10.55 16.69 1.76
N GLY A 209 9.80 17.73 1.42
CA GLY A 209 10.29 18.92 0.71
C GLY A 209 10.37 18.75 -0.81
N GLY A 210 9.92 19.77 -1.54
CA GLY A 210 9.95 19.80 -3.01
C GLY A 210 9.07 18.76 -3.70
N ILE A 211 8.17 18.09 -2.97
CA ILE A 211 7.35 16.98 -3.46
C ILE A 211 6.39 17.46 -4.55
N ARG A 212 5.72 18.58 -4.33
CA ARG A 212 4.75 19.13 -5.28
C ARG A 212 5.39 19.46 -6.63
N ASP A 213 6.58 20.04 -6.61
CA ASP A 213 7.31 20.37 -7.84
C ASP A 213 7.78 19.11 -8.57
N ALA A 214 8.21 18.10 -7.81
CA ALA A 214 8.59 16.80 -8.38
C ALA A 214 7.39 16.10 -9.03
N LEU A 215 6.21 16.10 -8.41
CA LEU A 215 4.99 15.52 -8.98
C LEU A 215 4.56 16.26 -10.25
N ARG A 216 4.59 17.59 -10.25
CA ARG A 216 4.28 18.41 -11.42
C ARG A 216 5.24 18.15 -12.59
N ALA A 217 6.54 18.03 -12.30
CA ALA A 217 7.55 17.73 -13.33
C ALA A 217 7.39 16.34 -13.95
N ILE A 218 6.78 15.37 -13.23
CA ILE A 218 6.47 14.03 -13.74
C ILE A 218 5.19 14.05 -14.57
N ALA A 219 4.23 14.89 -14.18
CA ALA A 219 2.92 15.02 -14.82
C ALA A 219 2.94 15.81 -16.12
N ALA A 220 3.96 16.67 -16.33
CA ALA A 220 4.18 17.46 -17.54
C ALA A 220 4.76 16.61 -18.68
#